data_fdc2e55f8b67755e579d0b2b5e8b1988
#
_entry.id   fdc2e55f8b67755e579d0b2b5e8b1988
#
_cell.length_a   1.000
_cell.length_b   1.000
_cell.length_c   1.000
_cell.angle_alpha   90.00
_cell.angle_beta   90.00
_cell.angle_gamma   90.00
#
_symmetry.space_group_name_H-M   'P 1'
#
loop_
_entity.id
_entity.type
_entity.pdbx_description
1 polymer ?
#
loop_
_entity_poly.entity_id
_entity_poly.type
_entity_poly.pdbx_seq_one_letter_code
_entity_poly.pdbx_strand_id
1 'polypeptide(L)'
;XEGIVYSDFDRNKHYFDDYSNITFKKKFAGVDWGYSHYGSIVVIGESTDGKFYLLEEHAYQFKEIDDWVEIAKDIKARHGNITFYCDSARPEHVDRFYRERLNSVNANKERLAGIEQVARLFKKDSLFINSNVKRFKEEIYNYIWDDKTGDTIKQFDDVLDSLRYAVYSYMNRQTAKVLNKARLGL
;
A
#
# COMPACT_ATOMS: atom_id res chain seq x y z
N UNK A 1 15.42 15.60 -7.89
CA UNK A 1 15.46 15.46 -7.80
C UNK A 1 15.95 15.05 -7.33
N GLU A 2 16.69 15.57 -6.85
CA GLU A 2 17.73 15.01 -6.00
C GLU A 2 17.14 14.52 -4.70
N GLY A 3 17.53 13.31 -4.33
CA GLY A 3 17.14 12.75 -3.07
C GLY A 3 15.74 12.17 -3.00
N ILE A 4 15.03 12.16 -4.10
CA ILE A 4 13.68 11.59 -4.15
C ILE A 4 13.79 10.07 -3.98
N VAL A 5 12.98 9.52 -3.07
CA VAL A 5 13.04 8.09 -2.75
C VAL A 5 12.64 7.26 -3.97
N TYR A 6 11.52 7.60 -4.60
CA TYR A 6 11.02 6.86 -5.77
C TYR A 6 11.36 7.62 -7.05
N SER A 7 12.66 7.79 -7.29
CA SER A 7 13.13 8.55 -8.44
C SER A 7 12.86 7.84 -9.77
N ASP A 8 12.54 6.55 -9.73
CA ASP A 8 12.19 5.80 -10.93
C ASP A 8 10.74 6.01 -11.37
N PHE A 9 9.92 6.62 -10.53
CA PHE A 9 8.56 6.95 -10.92
C PHE A 9 8.60 7.99 -12.04
N ASP A 10 7.84 7.75 -13.09
CA ASP A 10 7.79 8.63 -14.26
C ASP A 10 6.33 8.97 -14.54
N ARG A 11 5.98 10.24 -14.33
CA ARG A 11 4.58 10.67 -14.49
C ARG A 11 4.08 10.53 -15.92
N ASN A 12 4.98 10.46 -16.88
CA ASN A 12 4.59 10.30 -18.28
C ASN A 12 4.34 8.85 -18.66
N LYS A 13 4.71 7.90 -17.80
CA LYS A 13 4.54 6.48 -18.07
C LYS A 13 3.63 5.79 -17.06
N HIS A 14 3.68 6.20 -15.80
CA HIS A 14 3.15 5.37 -14.73
C HIS A 14 1.75 5.74 -14.25
N TYR A 15 1.15 6.84 -14.73
CA TYR A 15 -0.25 7.11 -14.44
C TYR A 15 -1.14 6.41 -15.47
N PHE A 16 -2.29 5.95 -15.02
CA PHE A 16 -3.31 5.42 -15.92
C PHE A 16 -4.65 6.00 -15.50
N ASP A 17 -5.61 6.02 -16.42
CA ASP A 17 -6.89 6.66 -16.17
C ASP A 17 -8.04 5.67 -15.94
N ASP A 18 -8.04 4.56 -16.66
CA ASP A 18 -9.18 3.67 -16.67
C ASP A 18 -8.71 2.22 -16.59
N TYR A 19 -9.28 1.47 -15.66
CA TYR A 19 -8.91 0.06 -15.53
C TYR A 19 -10.05 -0.90 -15.87
N SER A 20 -11.10 -0.41 -16.52
CA SER A 20 -12.21 -1.26 -16.90
C SER A 20 -11.78 -2.36 -17.89
N ASN A 21 -10.72 -2.12 -18.66
CA ASN A 21 -10.21 -3.08 -19.64
C ASN A 21 -9.11 -3.99 -19.08
N ILE A 22 -8.78 -3.88 -17.80
CA ILE A 22 -7.70 -4.66 -17.20
C ILE A 22 -8.32 -5.79 -16.40
N THR A 23 -7.84 -7.01 -16.62
CA THR A 23 -8.28 -8.16 -15.84
C THR A 23 -7.31 -8.35 -14.68
N PHE A 24 -7.85 -8.35 -13.46
CA PHE A 24 -7.04 -8.53 -12.26
C PHE A 24 -7.21 -9.95 -11.73
N LYS A 25 -6.09 -10.62 -11.49
CA LYS A 25 -6.14 -11.94 -10.87
C LYS A 25 -6.25 -11.85 -9.36
N LYS A 26 -5.91 -10.68 -8.78
CA LYS A 26 -5.96 -10.50 -7.33
C LYS A 26 -6.00 -9.02 -7.01
N LYS A 27 -6.78 -8.66 -5.98
CA LYS A 27 -6.79 -7.32 -5.43
C LYS A 27 -6.51 -7.40 -3.94
N PHE A 28 -5.92 -6.35 -3.40
CA PHE A 28 -5.57 -6.29 -1.99
C PHE A 28 -5.40 -4.83 -1.61
N ALA A 29 -5.28 -4.57 -0.31
CA ALA A 29 -5.21 -3.19 0.18
C ALA A 29 -4.08 -3.04 1.19
N GLY A 30 -3.62 -1.81 1.33
CA GLY A 30 -2.68 -1.42 2.36
C GLY A 30 -3.29 -0.35 3.23
N VAL A 31 -3.02 -0.41 4.52
CA VAL A 31 -3.61 0.51 5.49
C VAL A 31 -2.52 1.08 6.38
N ASP A 32 -2.46 2.40 6.43
CA ASP A 32 -1.56 3.12 7.34
C ASP A 32 -2.42 4.01 8.23
N TRP A 33 -2.37 3.77 9.55
CA TRP A 33 -3.22 4.50 10.47
C TRP A 33 -2.65 5.89 10.72
N GLY A 34 -3.51 6.87 10.80
CA GLY A 34 -3.12 8.22 11.13
C GLY A 34 -4.28 8.98 11.73
N TYR A 35 -4.01 10.11 12.35
CA TYR A 35 -5.06 10.97 12.86
C TYR A 35 -4.71 12.43 12.55
N SER A 36 -3.77 13.05 13.28
CA SER A 36 -3.36 14.41 12.97
C SER A 36 -2.54 14.48 11.68
N HIS A 37 -1.77 13.43 11.39
CA HIS A 37 -1.22 13.26 10.04
C HIS A 37 -2.15 12.32 9.27
N TYR A 38 -1.95 12.22 7.97
CA TYR A 38 -2.86 11.44 7.13
C TYR A 38 -2.79 9.96 7.49
N GLY A 39 -3.98 9.35 7.62
CA GLY A 39 -4.09 7.92 7.49
C GLY A 39 -4.47 7.61 6.06
N SER A 40 -4.30 6.38 5.62
CA SER A 40 -4.62 6.05 4.24
C SER A 40 -4.97 4.58 4.08
N ILE A 41 -5.84 4.32 3.11
CA ILE A 41 -6.08 2.98 2.56
C ILE A 41 -5.91 3.10 1.06
N VAL A 42 -5.07 2.22 0.50
CA VAL A 42 -4.94 2.11 -0.96
C VAL A 42 -5.39 0.74 -1.40
N VAL A 43 -6.00 0.66 -2.57
CA VAL A 43 -6.42 -0.61 -3.16
C VAL A 43 -5.56 -0.87 -4.39
N ILE A 44 -4.99 -2.07 -4.47
CA ILE A 44 -4.06 -2.43 -5.51
C ILE A 44 -4.54 -3.70 -6.18
N GLY A 45 -4.40 -3.77 -7.50
CA GLY A 45 -4.71 -4.97 -8.25
C GLY A 45 -3.49 -5.49 -8.96
N GLU A 46 -3.35 -6.81 -9.00
CA GLU A 46 -2.34 -7.47 -9.82
C GLU A 46 -3.03 -7.98 -11.07
N SER A 47 -2.57 -7.53 -12.22
CA SER A 47 -3.14 -7.95 -13.50
C SER A 47 -2.66 -9.37 -13.87
N THR A 48 -3.33 -9.96 -14.83
CA THR A 48 -2.98 -11.31 -15.26
C THR A 48 -1.58 -11.41 -15.84
N ASP A 49 -1.03 -10.30 -16.33
CA ASP A 49 0.35 -10.29 -16.82
C ASP A 49 1.37 -9.87 -15.75
N GLY A 50 0.94 -9.83 -14.49
CA GLY A 50 1.87 -9.65 -13.38
C GLY A 50 2.24 -8.22 -13.06
N LYS A 51 1.51 -7.25 -13.56
CA LYS A 51 1.74 -5.85 -13.24
C LYS A 51 0.79 -5.39 -12.15
N PHE A 52 1.18 -4.35 -11.42
CA PHE A 52 0.41 -3.84 -10.29
C PHE A 52 -0.16 -2.48 -10.62
N TYR A 53 -1.36 -2.25 -10.12
CA TYR A 53 -2.09 -0.99 -10.37
C TYR A 53 -2.66 -0.49 -9.06
N LEU A 54 -2.29 0.72 -8.67
CA LEU A 54 -2.94 1.37 -7.53
C LEU A 54 -4.25 1.95 -8.05
N LEU A 55 -5.35 1.32 -7.66
CA LEU A 55 -6.66 1.59 -8.24
C LEU A 55 -7.33 2.79 -7.59
N GLU A 56 -7.19 2.93 -6.27
CA GLU A 56 -7.81 4.03 -5.55
C GLU A 56 -7.09 4.29 -4.24
N GLU A 57 -7.20 5.51 -3.79
CA GLU A 57 -6.59 5.99 -2.57
C GLU A 57 -7.65 6.66 -1.71
N HIS A 58 -7.60 6.43 -0.41
CA HIS A 58 -8.43 7.11 0.58
C HIS A 58 -7.47 7.65 1.63
N ALA A 59 -7.26 8.95 1.64
CA ALA A 59 -6.27 9.56 2.53
C ALA A 59 -6.93 10.75 3.23
N TYR A 60 -6.95 10.72 4.55
CA TYR A 60 -7.65 11.75 5.34
C TYR A 60 -6.94 11.99 6.65
N GLN A 61 -7.10 13.21 7.16
CA GLN A 61 -6.74 13.54 8.53
C GLN A 61 -8.00 13.51 9.39
N PHE A 62 -7.81 13.30 10.68
CA PHE A 62 -8.84 13.44 11.70
C PHE A 62 -10.00 12.46 11.52
N LYS A 63 -9.69 11.25 11.08
CA LYS A 63 -10.67 10.17 10.98
C LYS A 63 -10.49 9.20 12.14
N GLU A 64 -11.61 8.80 12.74
CA GLU A 64 -11.61 7.79 13.79
C GLU A 64 -11.67 6.41 13.17
N ILE A 65 -11.45 5.38 13.99
CA ILE A 65 -11.49 4.00 13.47
C ILE A 65 -12.85 3.68 12.84
N ASP A 66 -13.94 4.22 13.38
CA ASP A 66 -15.26 3.99 12.78
C ASP A 66 -15.30 4.45 11.33
N ASP A 67 -14.65 5.57 11.03
CA ASP A 67 -14.63 6.10 9.66
C ASP A 67 -13.84 5.17 8.73
N TRP A 68 -12.70 4.68 9.22
CA TRP A 68 -11.89 3.76 8.41
C TRP A 68 -12.61 2.45 8.17
N VAL A 69 -13.38 1.98 9.15
CA VAL A 69 -14.19 0.78 8.99
C VAL A 69 -15.21 0.99 7.86
N GLU A 70 -15.88 2.16 7.84
CA GLU A 70 -16.85 2.42 6.80
C GLU A 70 -16.22 2.48 5.41
N ILE A 71 -15.05 3.11 5.30
CA ILE A 71 -14.31 3.15 4.05
C ILE A 71 -13.96 1.74 3.60
N ALA A 72 -13.44 0.93 4.51
CA ALA A 72 -13.03 -0.44 4.19
C ALA A 72 -14.23 -1.31 3.81
N LYS A 73 -15.38 -1.12 4.45
CA LYS A 73 -16.58 -1.86 4.09
C LYS A 73 -17.05 -1.51 2.69
N ASP A 74 -16.95 -0.24 2.32
CA ASP A 74 -17.29 0.17 0.95
C ASP A 74 -16.33 -0.45 -0.05
N ILE A 75 -15.05 -0.50 0.28
CA ILE A 75 -14.06 -1.15 -0.57
C ILE A 75 -14.43 -2.63 -0.75
N LYS A 76 -14.77 -3.31 0.35
CA LYS A 76 -15.17 -4.71 0.30
C LYS A 76 -16.41 -4.90 -0.56
N ALA A 77 -17.38 -4.00 -0.44
CA ALA A 77 -18.61 -4.10 -1.23
C ALA A 77 -18.32 -4.02 -2.73
N ARG A 78 -17.34 -3.21 -3.12
CA ARG A 78 -17.04 -3.00 -4.54
C ARG A 78 -16.01 -3.99 -5.08
N HIS A 79 -15.06 -4.42 -4.27
CA HIS A 79 -13.93 -5.24 -4.75
C HIS A 79 -13.94 -6.66 -4.23
N GLY A 80 -14.86 -6.99 -3.31
CA GLY A 80 -14.90 -8.33 -2.75
C GLY A 80 -14.06 -8.47 -1.50
N ASN A 81 -13.90 -9.69 -1.04
CA ASN A 81 -13.24 -9.98 0.24
C ASN A 81 -11.72 -9.96 0.09
N ILE A 82 -11.18 -8.78 -0.19
CA ILE A 82 -9.74 -8.63 -0.40
C ILE A 82 -9.03 -8.60 0.96
N THR A 83 -7.72 -8.85 0.95
CA THR A 83 -6.90 -8.76 2.14
C THR A 83 -6.47 -7.32 2.37
N PHE A 84 -6.59 -6.86 3.62
CA PHE A 84 -6.10 -5.56 4.06
C PHE A 84 -4.81 -5.78 4.84
N TYR A 85 -3.70 -5.35 4.28
CA TYR A 85 -2.39 -5.41 4.95
C TYR A 85 -2.23 -4.14 5.77
N CYS A 86 -2.29 -4.28 7.09
CA CYS A 86 -2.45 -3.16 7.99
C CYS A 86 -1.19 -2.88 8.80
N ASP A 87 -0.89 -1.60 8.96
CA ASP A 87 0.12 -1.16 9.91
C ASP A 87 -0.15 -1.79 11.27
N SER A 88 0.81 -2.53 11.79
CA SER A 88 0.67 -3.27 13.04
C SER A 88 0.87 -2.42 14.29
N ALA A 89 1.18 -1.14 14.14
CA ALA A 89 1.42 -0.26 15.28
C ALA A 89 0.15 -0.02 16.11
N ARG A 90 -1.01 -0.26 15.53
CA ARG A 90 -2.29 -0.14 16.23
C ARG A 90 -3.02 -1.49 16.17
N PRO A 91 -2.60 -2.45 16.99
CA PRO A 91 -3.22 -3.78 16.92
C PRO A 91 -4.72 -3.77 17.21
N GLU A 92 -5.19 -2.80 18.01
CA GLU A 92 -6.61 -2.70 18.29
C GLU A 92 -7.40 -2.32 17.03
N HIS A 93 -6.79 -1.57 16.11
CA HIS A 93 -7.42 -1.22 14.85
C HIS A 93 -7.46 -2.40 13.90
N VAL A 94 -6.37 -3.15 13.84
CA VAL A 94 -6.32 -4.36 13.02
C VAL A 94 -7.37 -5.35 13.50
N ASP A 95 -7.48 -5.51 14.82
CA ASP A 95 -8.48 -6.39 15.41
C ASP A 95 -9.90 -5.89 15.12
N ARG A 96 -10.13 -4.59 15.20
CA ARG A 96 -11.44 -4.03 14.90
C ARG A 96 -11.85 -4.35 13.47
N PHE A 97 -10.93 -4.20 12.50
CA PHE A 97 -11.22 -4.59 11.13
C PHE A 97 -11.62 -6.06 11.04
N TYR A 98 -10.87 -6.92 11.73
CA TYR A 98 -11.16 -8.36 11.72
C TYR A 98 -12.56 -8.64 12.26
N ARG A 99 -12.90 -8.00 13.38
CA ARG A 99 -14.22 -8.20 13.99
C ARG A 99 -15.35 -7.67 13.09
N GLU A 100 -15.04 -6.74 12.20
CA GLU A 100 -16.01 -6.21 11.24
C GLU A 100 -16.05 -7.04 9.95
N ARG A 101 -15.41 -8.20 9.96
CA ARG A 101 -15.37 -9.14 8.83
C ARG A 101 -14.60 -8.59 7.64
N LEU A 102 -13.64 -7.75 7.92
CA LEU A 102 -12.68 -7.30 6.93
C LEU A 102 -11.44 -8.16 7.09
N ASN A 103 -10.93 -8.71 6.00
CA ASN A 103 -9.82 -9.67 6.06
C ASN A 103 -8.52 -8.93 6.32
N SER A 104 -8.30 -8.55 7.58
CA SER A 104 -7.15 -7.76 7.98
C SER A 104 -6.03 -8.64 8.52
N VAL A 105 -4.81 -8.32 8.14
CA VAL A 105 -3.62 -8.97 8.65
C VAL A 105 -2.55 -7.91 8.87
N ASN A 106 -1.56 -8.23 9.68
CA ASN A 106 -0.43 -7.34 9.88
C ASN A 106 0.40 -7.26 8.62
N ALA A 107 0.75 -6.05 8.22
CA ALA A 107 1.61 -5.85 7.06
C ALA A 107 3.05 -6.22 7.40
N ASN A 108 3.79 -6.62 6.39
CA ASN A 108 5.24 -6.68 6.48
C ASN A 108 5.76 -5.27 6.26
N LYS A 109 6.32 -4.65 7.30
CA LYS A 109 6.71 -3.25 7.28
C LYS A 109 8.20 -3.02 7.08
N GLU A 110 8.91 -3.99 6.54
CA GLU A 110 10.33 -3.82 6.21
C GLU A 110 10.51 -2.54 5.39
N ARG A 111 11.36 -1.64 5.90
CA ARG A 111 11.47 -0.33 5.30
C ARG A 111 12.30 -0.34 4.04
N LEU A 112 13.60 -0.57 4.18
CA LEU A 112 14.49 -0.43 3.03
C LEU A 112 14.22 -1.48 1.98
N ALA A 113 14.01 -2.73 2.40
CA ALA A 113 13.67 -3.79 1.44
C ALA A 113 12.35 -3.51 0.74
N GLY A 114 11.38 -3.00 1.49
CA GLY A 114 10.08 -2.67 0.90
C GLY A 114 10.15 -1.51 -0.07
N ILE A 115 10.91 -0.47 0.29
CA ILE A 115 11.13 0.67 -0.61
C ILE A 115 11.80 0.19 -1.89
N GLU A 116 12.81 -0.66 -1.73
CA GLU A 116 13.54 -1.18 -2.89
C GLU A 116 12.62 -1.97 -3.81
N GLN A 117 11.70 -2.75 -3.23
CA GLN A 117 10.75 -3.53 -4.01
C GLN A 117 9.83 -2.61 -4.84
N VAL A 118 9.29 -1.57 -4.20
CA VAL A 118 8.41 -0.64 -4.90
C VAL A 118 9.18 0.10 -5.99
N ALA A 119 10.39 0.55 -5.67
CA ALA A 119 11.22 1.25 -6.65
C ALA A 119 11.52 0.37 -7.85
N ARG A 120 11.80 -0.92 -7.60
CA ARG A 120 12.09 -1.86 -8.69
C ARG A 120 10.88 -2.01 -9.61
N LEU A 121 9.67 -2.03 -9.04
CA LEU A 121 8.47 -2.13 -9.86
C LEU A 121 8.29 -0.92 -10.76
N PHE A 122 8.57 0.29 -10.24
CA PHE A 122 8.54 1.46 -11.11
C PHE A 122 9.60 1.35 -12.20
N LYS A 123 10.80 0.95 -11.83
CA LYS A 123 11.91 0.86 -12.78
C LYS A 123 11.60 -0.12 -13.92
N LYS A 124 10.90 -1.21 -13.61
CA LYS A 124 10.53 -2.21 -14.60
C LYS A 124 9.20 -1.89 -15.30
N ASP A 125 8.64 -0.72 -15.04
CA ASP A 125 7.33 -0.33 -15.58
C ASP A 125 6.26 -1.38 -15.25
N SER A 126 6.25 -1.81 -13.99
CA SER A 126 5.33 -2.83 -13.50
C SER A 126 4.44 -2.35 -12.36
N LEU A 127 4.43 -1.05 -12.09
CA LEU A 127 3.53 -0.46 -11.09
C LEU A 127 2.97 0.82 -11.68
N PHE A 128 1.65 0.90 -11.72
CA PHE A 128 0.93 2.02 -12.30
C PHE A 128 -0.02 2.61 -11.27
N ILE A 129 -0.26 3.91 -11.40
CA ILE A 129 -1.00 4.69 -10.41
C ILE A 129 -2.17 5.35 -11.08
N ASN A 130 -3.36 5.17 -10.51
CA ASN A 130 -4.57 5.84 -11.01
C ASN A 130 -4.36 7.35 -10.92
N SER A 131 -4.64 8.05 -12.02
CA SER A 131 -4.39 9.48 -12.09
C SER A 131 -5.30 10.31 -11.16
N ASN A 132 -6.30 9.69 -10.55
CA ASN A 132 -7.20 10.41 -9.64
C ASN A 132 -6.66 10.56 -8.21
N VAL A 133 -5.47 10.05 -7.92
CA VAL A 133 -4.94 10.05 -6.55
C VAL A 133 -4.37 11.44 -6.23
N LYS A 134 -4.87 12.07 -5.18
CA LYS A 134 -4.46 13.41 -4.80
C LYS A 134 -3.27 13.40 -3.84
N ARG A 135 -3.35 12.59 -2.79
CA ARG A 135 -2.29 12.60 -1.79
C ARG A 135 -1.03 11.95 -2.32
N PHE A 136 -1.16 10.89 -3.13
CA PHE A 136 0.00 10.30 -3.78
C PHE A 136 0.76 11.36 -4.57
N LYS A 137 0.04 12.20 -5.32
CA LYS A 137 0.68 13.24 -6.13
C LYS A 137 1.46 14.23 -5.28
N GLU A 138 0.95 14.53 -4.08
CA GLU A 138 1.69 15.42 -3.17
C GLU A 138 2.93 14.74 -2.61
N GLU A 139 2.88 13.43 -2.40
CA GLU A 139 3.95 12.72 -1.72
C GLU A 139 5.09 12.30 -2.64
N ILE A 140 4.76 11.90 -3.86
CA ILE A 140 5.71 11.14 -4.67
C ILE A 140 7.02 11.90 -4.96
N TYR A 141 6.97 13.21 -5.11
CA TYR A 141 8.18 14.00 -5.37
C TYR A 141 8.69 14.72 -4.12
N ASN A 142 7.97 14.64 -3.01
CA ASN A 142 8.37 15.27 -1.76
C ASN A 142 8.92 14.27 -0.74
N TYR A 143 8.80 12.98 -1.01
CA TYR A 143 9.31 11.93 -0.16
C TYR A 143 10.78 11.74 -0.50
N ILE A 144 11.65 12.16 0.39
CA ILE A 144 13.08 12.25 0.10
C ILE A 144 13.89 11.54 1.18
N TRP A 145 15.13 11.22 0.82
CA TRP A 145 16.08 10.70 1.80
C TRP A 145 16.58 11.85 2.69
N ASP A 146 16.79 11.53 3.95
CA ASP A 146 17.32 12.48 4.93
C ASP A 146 18.83 12.24 5.02
N ASP A 147 19.62 13.21 4.59
CA ASP A 147 21.06 13.08 4.59
C ASP A 147 21.63 12.84 5.98
N LYS A 148 20.97 13.36 7.00
CA LYS A 148 21.48 13.25 8.37
C LYS A 148 21.32 11.85 8.92
N THR A 149 20.22 11.18 8.62
CA THR A 149 19.93 9.87 9.19
C THR A 149 20.24 8.72 8.24
N GLY A 150 20.28 8.99 6.93
CA GLY A 150 20.40 7.93 5.94
C GLY A 150 19.09 7.19 5.70
N ASP A 151 18.03 7.59 6.38
CA ASP A 151 16.69 7.04 6.20
C ASP A 151 15.83 8.06 5.47
N THR A 152 14.58 7.76 5.27
CA THR A 152 13.65 8.70 4.65
C THR A 152 13.14 9.71 5.66
N ILE A 153 12.70 10.87 5.18
CA ILE A 153 12.06 11.84 6.07
C ILE A 153 10.72 11.26 6.56
N LYS A 154 10.20 11.83 7.65
CA LYS A 154 8.97 11.34 8.26
C LYS A 154 7.78 12.20 7.87
N GLN A 155 7.74 12.60 6.62
CA GLN A 155 6.67 13.40 6.03
C GLN A 155 6.44 12.91 4.61
N PHE A 156 5.26 13.20 4.09
CA PHE A 156 4.91 12.86 2.71
C PHE A 156 5.08 11.36 2.45
N ASP A 157 4.69 10.56 3.46
CA ASP A 157 4.92 9.11 3.37
C ASP A 157 3.64 8.30 3.65
N ASP A 158 2.51 8.94 3.86
CA ASP A 158 1.33 8.24 4.36
C ASP A 158 0.75 7.28 3.32
N VAL A 159 0.50 7.77 2.12
CA VAL A 159 0.00 6.92 1.04
C VAL A 159 1.12 6.01 0.54
N LEU A 160 2.34 6.53 0.48
CA LEU A 160 3.47 5.73 0.02
C LEU A 160 3.77 4.59 0.99
N ASP A 161 3.55 4.78 2.29
CA ASP A 161 3.68 3.69 3.25
C ASP A 161 2.59 2.64 3.05
N SER A 162 1.33 3.05 2.84
CA SER A 162 0.26 2.10 2.55
C SER A 162 0.57 1.29 1.30
N LEU A 163 1.08 1.95 0.27
CA LEU A 163 1.47 1.29 -0.97
C LEU A 163 2.56 0.26 -0.70
N ARG A 164 3.59 0.65 0.05
CA ARG A 164 4.69 -0.26 0.39
C ARG A 164 4.19 -1.44 1.21
N TYR A 165 3.35 -1.18 2.21
CA TYR A 165 2.78 -2.26 3.03
C TYR A 165 2.05 -3.27 2.17
N ALA A 166 1.20 -2.79 1.26
CA ALA A 166 0.41 -3.68 0.42
C ALA A 166 1.29 -4.48 -0.52
N VAL A 167 2.16 -3.80 -1.25
CA VAL A 167 2.96 -4.44 -2.30
C VAL A 167 3.97 -5.41 -1.69
N TYR A 168 4.71 -4.97 -0.69
CA TYR A 168 5.74 -5.80 -0.11
C TYR A 168 5.15 -7.01 0.61
N SER A 169 4.05 -6.80 1.34
CA SER A 169 3.38 -7.91 2.02
C SER A 169 2.85 -8.93 1.03
N TYR A 170 2.17 -8.44 -0.01
CA TYR A 170 1.59 -9.33 -1.00
C TYR A 170 2.66 -10.13 -1.74
N MET A 171 3.71 -9.47 -2.16
CA MET A 171 4.75 -10.13 -2.95
C MET A 171 5.57 -11.12 -2.14
N ASN A 172 5.56 -11.00 -0.82
CA ASN A 172 6.34 -11.88 0.06
C ASN A 172 5.49 -12.85 0.87
N ARG A 173 4.20 -12.97 0.55
CA ARG A 173 3.30 -13.80 1.36
C ARG A 173 3.62 -15.30 1.27
N GLN A 174 4.09 -15.74 0.13
CA GLN A 174 4.43 -17.16 -0.06
C GLN A 174 5.65 -17.56 0.76
N THR A 175 6.64 -16.67 0.82
CA THR A 175 7.83 -16.92 1.64
C THR A 175 7.43 -17.07 3.10
N ALA A 176 6.54 -16.21 3.60
CA ALA A 176 6.09 -16.31 4.98
C ALA A 176 5.37 -17.63 5.24
N LYS A 177 4.54 -18.08 4.32
CA LYS A 177 3.84 -19.37 4.47
C LYS A 177 4.81 -20.53 4.54
N VAL A 178 5.82 -20.54 3.69
CA VAL A 178 6.82 -21.60 3.66
C VAL A 178 7.57 -21.65 4.98
N LEU A 179 8.00 -20.49 5.48
CA LEU A 179 8.72 -20.40 6.75
C LEU A 179 7.86 -20.90 7.91
N ASN A 180 6.58 -20.55 7.93
CA ASN A 180 5.68 -21.00 8.98
C ASN A 180 5.51 -22.51 8.98
N LYS A 181 5.38 -23.11 7.81
CA LYS A 181 5.28 -24.57 7.70
C LYS A 181 6.54 -25.26 8.20
N ALA A 182 7.70 -24.72 7.82
CA ALA A 182 8.97 -25.29 8.28
C ALA A 182 9.07 -25.24 9.80
N ARG A 183 8.65 -24.12 10.41
CA ARG A 183 8.68 -23.95 11.85
C ARG A 183 7.77 -24.95 12.57
N LEU A 184 6.67 -25.31 11.95
CA LEU A 184 5.72 -26.26 12.51
C LEU A 184 6.07 -27.72 12.20
N GLY A 185 7.10 -27.97 11.41
CA GLY A 185 7.51 -29.32 11.06
C GLY A 185 6.64 -29.96 10.00
N LEU A 186 5.99 -29.17 9.20
CA LEU A 186 5.09 -29.69 8.16
C LEU A 186 5.75 -29.84 6.80
#